data_26bb93a0b78a845a33474da3a611c2d8
#
_entry.id   26bb93a0b78a845a33474da3a611c2d8
#
_cell.length_a   1.000
_cell.length_b   1.000
_cell.length_c   1.000
_cell.angle_alpha   90.00
_cell.angle_beta   90.00
_cell.angle_gamma   90.00
#
_symmetry.space_group_name_H-M   'P 1'
#
loop_
_entity.id
_entity.type
_entity.pdbx_description
1 polymer ?
#
loop_
_entity_poly.entity_id
_entity_poly.type
_entity_poly.pdbx_seq_one_letter_code
_entity_poly.pdbx_strand_id
1 'polypeptide(L)'
;MGDSDTYTVQRSTTVQAPPGRLFEQVEDFHRWPAWSPWEGLDPAMQRTYGGAAKGVGATYAWSGNRKAGQGRMEITDADDPTRVVVALDFLKPFKSSSVTTFTFAPEGDGTRVTWTMAGPRTLGLKIMGIFTSMDKLVGKDFEKGLARLKTVAEQGS
;
A
#
# COMPACT_ATOMS: atom_id res chain seq x y z
N MET A 1 7.42 -4.62 -25.10
CA MET A 1 7.02 -3.88 -25.09
C MET A 1 6.49 -3.51 -23.83
N GLY A 2 5.65 -3.81 -23.28
CA GLY A 2 5.02 -3.25 -22.12
C GLY A 2 5.90 -2.94 -20.92
N ASP A 3 6.89 -3.77 -20.63
CA ASP A 3 7.66 -3.61 -19.40
C ASP A 3 8.42 -2.29 -19.32
N SER A 4 8.87 -1.78 -20.44
CA SER A 4 9.62 -0.52 -20.43
C SER A 4 8.73 0.67 -20.10
N ASP A 5 7.42 0.52 -20.22
CA ASP A 5 6.44 1.58 -19.96
C ASP A 5 5.78 1.44 -18.58
N THR A 6 6.28 0.53 -17.77
CA THR A 6 5.75 0.33 -16.42
C THR A 6 6.87 0.41 -15.39
N TYR A 7 6.47 0.65 -14.15
CA TYR A 7 7.40 0.58 -13.03
C TYR A 7 6.90 -0.46 -12.03
N THR A 8 7.82 -1.00 -11.24
CA THR A 8 7.47 -1.93 -10.16
C THR A 8 8.36 -1.60 -8.97
N VAL A 9 7.72 -1.49 -7.80
CA VAL A 9 8.43 -1.31 -6.53
C VAL A 9 8.02 -2.46 -5.63
N GLN A 10 8.99 -3.13 -5.03
CA GLN A 10 8.71 -4.29 -4.19
C GLN A 10 9.64 -4.35 -3.00
N ARG A 11 9.07 -4.61 -1.84
CA ARG A 11 9.83 -4.85 -0.60
C ARG A 11 9.15 -5.95 0.18
N SER A 12 9.91 -6.62 1.03
CA SER A 12 9.36 -7.70 1.85
C SER A 12 10.04 -7.72 3.21
N THR A 13 9.36 -8.38 4.15
CA THR A 13 9.91 -8.60 5.49
C THR A 13 9.29 -9.86 6.06
N THR A 14 9.96 -10.44 7.05
CA THR A 14 9.44 -11.60 7.76
C THR A 14 8.87 -11.13 9.09
N VAL A 15 7.64 -11.54 9.39
CA VAL A 15 6.91 -11.13 10.59
C VAL A 15 6.60 -12.38 11.41
N GLN A 16 6.84 -12.30 12.71
CA GLN A 16 6.58 -13.44 13.62
C GLN A 16 5.12 -13.41 14.06
N ALA A 17 4.24 -13.67 13.10
CA ALA A 17 2.80 -13.74 13.31
C ALA A 17 2.20 -14.59 12.19
N PRO A 18 1.04 -15.21 12.43
CA PRO A 18 0.41 -16.02 11.38
C PRO A 18 -0.13 -15.14 10.24
N PRO A 19 -0.23 -15.68 9.02
CA PRO A 19 -0.71 -14.90 7.88
C PRO A 19 -2.05 -14.20 8.10
N GLY A 20 -2.98 -14.86 8.81
CA GLY A 20 -4.29 -14.28 9.05
C GLY A 20 -4.25 -12.98 9.82
N ARG A 21 -3.30 -12.84 10.74
CA ARG A 21 -3.17 -11.61 11.51
C ARG A 21 -2.72 -10.45 10.63
N LEU A 22 -1.83 -10.73 9.70
CA LEU A 22 -1.36 -9.73 8.75
C LEU A 22 -2.44 -9.38 7.75
N PHE A 23 -3.17 -10.38 7.28
CA PHE A 23 -4.27 -10.17 6.36
C PHE A 23 -5.30 -9.22 6.98
N GLU A 24 -5.64 -9.40 8.25
CA GLU A 24 -6.61 -8.55 8.94
C GLU A 24 -6.16 -7.09 8.99
N GLN A 25 -4.86 -6.84 9.13
CA GLN A 25 -4.36 -5.48 9.18
C GLN A 25 -4.44 -4.78 7.82
N VAL A 26 -4.39 -5.53 6.74
CA VAL A 26 -4.32 -4.96 5.40
C VAL A 26 -5.70 -4.91 4.72
N GLU A 27 -6.58 -5.86 4.99
CA GLU A 27 -7.88 -5.91 4.32
C GLU A 27 -8.85 -4.84 4.81
N ASP A 28 -8.53 -4.14 5.89
CA ASP A 28 -9.41 -3.15 6.52
C ASP A 28 -8.71 -1.80 6.55
N PHE A 29 -9.18 -0.86 5.74
CA PHE A 29 -8.57 0.47 5.67
C PHE A 29 -8.62 1.21 7.00
N HIS A 30 -9.53 0.86 7.89
CA HIS A 30 -9.59 1.48 9.21
C HIS A 30 -8.39 1.10 10.09
N ARG A 31 -7.69 0.04 9.75
CA ARG A 31 -6.50 -0.40 10.48
C ARG A 31 -5.20 0.13 9.90
N TRP A 32 -5.24 0.66 8.67
CA TRP A 32 -4.06 1.19 8.01
C TRP A 32 -3.36 2.30 8.79
N PRO A 33 -4.08 3.21 9.50
CA PRO A 33 -3.37 4.26 10.25
C PRO A 33 -2.35 3.75 11.25
N ALA A 34 -2.48 2.51 11.73
CA ALA A 34 -1.56 1.95 12.70
C ALA A 34 -0.19 1.63 12.10
N TRP A 35 -0.11 1.41 10.77
CA TRP A 35 1.14 0.99 10.15
C TRP A 35 1.48 1.72 8.84
N SER A 36 0.55 2.40 8.22
CA SER A 36 0.80 3.06 6.94
C SER A 36 1.94 4.08 7.07
N PRO A 37 2.90 4.06 6.13
CA PRO A 37 4.03 5.00 6.20
C PRO A 37 3.62 6.43 5.88
N TRP A 38 2.42 6.63 5.34
CA TRP A 38 1.95 7.96 4.96
C TRP A 38 1.07 8.61 6.01
N GLU A 39 0.86 7.94 7.15
CA GLU A 39 0.15 8.56 8.25
C GLU A 39 1.04 9.65 8.87
N GLY A 40 0.42 10.76 9.24
CA GLY A 40 1.15 11.86 9.85
C GLY A 40 1.70 12.88 8.89
N LEU A 41 1.56 12.67 7.58
CA LEU A 41 2.02 13.66 6.60
C LEU A 41 1.20 14.94 6.67
N ASP A 42 -0.06 14.84 7.04
CA ASP A 42 -0.93 15.98 7.20
C ASP A 42 -1.93 15.66 8.31
N PRO A 43 -1.77 16.28 9.49
CA PRO A 43 -2.69 16.02 10.61
C PRO A 43 -4.14 16.40 10.30
N ALA A 44 -4.33 17.33 9.34
CA ALA A 44 -5.66 17.78 8.95
C ALA A 44 -6.20 17.05 7.74
N MET A 45 -5.55 15.99 7.30
CA MET A 45 -5.97 15.24 6.11
C MET A 45 -7.39 14.69 6.29
N GLN A 46 -8.20 14.89 5.26
CA GLN A 46 -9.56 14.35 5.28
C GLN A 46 -9.58 12.94 4.72
N ARG A 47 -10.27 12.06 5.42
CA ARG A 47 -10.38 10.66 5.04
C ARG A 47 -11.83 10.28 4.87
N THR A 48 -12.13 9.51 3.83
CA THR A 48 -13.47 9.02 3.58
C THR A 48 -13.42 7.52 3.37
N TYR A 49 -14.15 6.78 4.18
CA TYR A 49 -14.27 5.33 4.07
C TYR A 49 -15.61 5.00 3.45
N GLY A 50 -15.64 4.04 2.54
CA GLY A 50 -16.88 3.66 1.89
C GLY A 50 -16.88 2.23 1.45
N GLY A 51 -17.95 1.83 0.76
CA GLY A 51 -18.09 0.47 0.28
C GLY A 51 -18.18 -0.54 1.39
N ALA A 52 -17.58 -1.71 1.19
CA ALA A 52 -17.57 -2.76 2.20
C ALA A 52 -16.79 -2.31 3.44
N ALA A 53 -17.13 -2.87 4.59
CA ALA A 53 -16.42 -2.53 5.82
C ALA A 53 -14.95 -2.97 5.75
N LYS A 54 -14.69 -4.09 5.06
CA LYS A 54 -13.35 -4.61 4.82
C LYS A 54 -13.41 -5.57 3.66
N GLY A 55 -12.24 -5.96 3.14
CA GLY A 55 -12.17 -6.90 2.03
C GLY A 55 -12.61 -6.27 0.72
N VAL A 56 -12.95 -7.12 -0.24
CA VAL A 56 -13.31 -6.67 -1.58
C VAL A 56 -14.47 -5.69 -1.54
N GLY A 57 -14.30 -4.56 -2.22
CA GLY A 57 -15.30 -3.51 -2.27
C GLY A 57 -15.08 -2.39 -1.26
N ALA A 58 -14.16 -2.56 -0.31
CA ALA A 58 -13.83 -1.48 0.62
C ALA A 58 -13.12 -0.36 -0.13
N THR A 59 -13.47 0.88 0.19
CA THR A 59 -12.86 2.05 -0.45
C THR A 59 -12.34 3.01 0.60
N TYR A 60 -11.34 3.80 0.19
CA TYR A 60 -10.72 4.80 1.04
C TYR A 60 -10.28 5.95 0.16
N ALA A 61 -10.67 7.16 0.53
CA ALA A 61 -10.24 8.35 -0.21
C ALA A 61 -9.61 9.32 0.77
N TRP A 62 -8.62 10.06 0.30
CA TRP A 62 -7.96 11.06 1.13
C TRP A 62 -7.73 12.33 0.36
N SER A 63 -7.69 13.44 1.10
CA SER A 63 -7.38 14.75 0.56
C SER A 63 -6.60 15.53 1.61
N GLY A 64 -5.41 15.97 1.27
CA GLY A 64 -4.55 16.63 2.22
C GLY A 64 -3.67 17.69 1.58
N ASN A 65 -2.58 18.04 2.27
CA ASN A 65 -1.64 19.05 1.80
C ASN A 65 -0.78 18.50 0.66
N ARG A 66 0.24 19.26 0.24
CA ARG A 66 1.09 18.83 -0.88
C ARG A 66 1.82 17.53 -0.63
N LYS A 67 2.17 17.26 0.64
CA LYS A 67 2.87 16.01 0.97
C LYS A 67 1.95 14.81 0.88
N ALA A 68 0.71 14.96 1.36
CA ALA A 68 -0.24 13.86 1.36
C ALA A 68 -0.93 13.70 0.00
N GLY A 69 -1.16 14.80 -0.71
CA GLY A 69 -1.84 14.76 -1.99
C GLY A 69 -3.31 14.40 -1.86
N GLN A 70 -3.86 13.88 -2.93
CA GLN A 70 -5.26 13.45 -2.98
C GLN A 70 -5.35 12.18 -3.81
N GLY A 71 -6.16 11.23 -3.37
CA GLY A 71 -6.34 9.98 -4.10
C GLY A 71 -7.39 9.10 -3.48
N ARG A 72 -7.47 7.90 -4.01
CA ARG A 72 -8.41 6.90 -3.52
C ARG A 72 -7.86 5.50 -3.72
N MET A 73 -8.34 4.59 -2.91
CA MET A 73 -7.99 3.18 -3.01
C MET A 73 -9.24 2.32 -2.92
N GLU A 74 -9.19 1.17 -3.56
CA GLU A 74 -10.26 0.19 -3.46
C GLU A 74 -9.64 -1.20 -3.43
N ILE A 75 -10.12 -2.05 -2.52
CA ILE A 75 -9.70 -3.45 -2.51
C ILE A 75 -10.49 -4.16 -3.60
N THR A 76 -9.78 -4.61 -4.64
CA THR A 76 -10.40 -5.22 -5.81
C THR A 76 -10.35 -6.73 -5.78
N ASP A 77 -9.45 -7.31 -4.97
CA ASP A 77 -9.36 -8.76 -4.84
C ASP A 77 -8.75 -9.07 -3.47
N ALA A 78 -9.19 -10.16 -2.88
CA ALA A 78 -8.65 -10.61 -1.60
C ALA A 78 -8.82 -12.11 -1.52
N ASP A 79 -7.74 -12.80 -1.12
CA ASP A 79 -7.71 -14.25 -0.98
C ASP A 79 -7.18 -14.53 0.42
N ASP A 80 -8.10 -14.72 1.36
CA ASP A 80 -7.78 -14.89 2.78
C ASP A 80 -7.10 -16.22 3.03
N PRO A 81 -5.94 -16.28 3.66
CA PRO A 81 -5.17 -15.17 4.24
C PRO A 81 -3.93 -14.81 3.40
N THR A 82 -3.94 -15.06 2.10
CA THR A 82 -2.72 -15.04 1.30
C THR A 82 -2.47 -13.76 0.53
N ARG A 83 -3.52 -13.00 0.17
CA ARG A 83 -3.32 -11.88 -0.73
C ARG A 83 -4.41 -10.82 -0.59
N VAL A 84 -4.00 -9.55 -0.72
CA VAL A 84 -4.91 -8.41 -0.86
C VAL A 84 -4.42 -7.57 -2.02
N VAL A 85 -5.32 -7.24 -2.96
CA VAL A 85 -5.01 -6.42 -4.12
C VAL A 85 -5.78 -5.11 -4.01
N VAL A 86 -5.08 -4.00 -4.17
CA VAL A 86 -5.64 -2.66 -4.02
C VAL A 86 -5.40 -1.86 -5.29
N ALA A 87 -6.47 -1.29 -5.85
CA ALA A 87 -6.36 -0.32 -6.93
C ALA A 87 -6.12 1.04 -6.29
N LEU A 88 -5.07 1.73 -6.72
CA LEU A 88 -4.65 3.00 -6.15
C LEU A 88 -4.68 4.06 -7.24
N ASP A 89 -5.46 5.12 -7.03
CA ASP A 89 -5.56 6.23 -7.96
C ASP A 89 -5.13 7.50 -7.26
N PHE A 90 -4.07 8.14 -7.75
CA PHE A 90 -3.69 9.47 -7.33
C PHE A 90 -4.38 10.49 -8.20
N LEU A 91 -4.88 11.55 -7.59
CA LEU A 91 -5.52 12.65 -8.28
C LEU A 91 -4.66 13.91 -8.24
N LYS A 92 -3.88 14.07 -7.16
CA LYS A 92 -2.96 15.20 -6.99
C LYS A 92 -1.67 14.70 -6.36
N PRO A 93 -0.53 15.23 -6.77
CA PRO A 93 -0.32 16.40 -7.63
C PRO A 93 -0.62 16.15 -9.11
N PHE A 94 -0.66 14.91 -9.57
CA PHE A 94 -1.06 14.58 -10.93
C PHE A 94 -1.70 13.19 -10.94
N LYS A 95 -2.53 12.96 -11.95
CA LYS A 95 -3.29 11.71 -12.04
C LYS A 95 -2.36 10.54 -12.37
N SER A 96 -2.56 9.45 -11.65
CA SER A 96 -1.77 8.26 -11.84
C SER A 96 -2.53 7.08 -11.23
N SER A 97 -2.50 5.93 -11.90
CA SER A 97 -3.16 4.73 -11.41
C SER A 97 -2.14 3.61 -11.27
N SER A 98 -2.25 2.85 -10.20
CA SER A 98 -1.37 1.71 -9.98
C SER A 98 -2.11 0.61 -9.25
N VAL A 99 -1.49 -0.57 -9.22
CA VAL A 99 -2.02 -1.72 -8.49
C VAL A 99 -1.02 -2.08 -7.41
N THR A 100 -1.52 -2.18 -6.18
CA THR A 100 -0.72 -2.55 -5.03
C THR A 100 -1.16 -3.93 -4.57
N THR A 101 -0.21 -4.82 -4.36
CA THR A 101 -0.49 -6.20 -3.94
C THR A 101 0.30 -6.51 -2.68
N PHE A 102 -0.39 -7.05 -1.69
CA PHE A 102 0.23 -7.61 -0.50
C PHE A 102 0.06 -9.11 -0.55
N THR A 103 1.15 -9.84 -0.35
CA THR A 103 1.07 -11.31 -0.23
C THR A 103 1.63 -11.72 1.13
N PHE A 104 1.04 -12.78 1.68
CA PHE A 104 1.38 -13.29 3.01
C PHE A 104 1.64 -14.78 2.89
N ALA A 105 2.91 -15.16 2.86
CA ALA A 105 3.30 -16.56 2.68
C ALA A 105 3.92 -17.11 3.98
N PRO A 106 3.53 -18.30 4.41
CA PRO A 106 4.17 -18.91 5.59
C PRO A 106 5.68 -19.00 5.38
N GLU A 107 6.43 -18.64 6.43
CA GLU A 107 7.88 -18.72 6.40
C GLU A 107 8.37 -19.05 7.80
N GLY A 108 8.86 -20.30 7.99
CA GLY A 108 9.21 -20.76 9.32
C GLY A 108 8.01 -20.68 10.25
N ASP A 109 8.19 -20.06 11.40
CA ASP A 109 7.10 -19.86 12.37
C ASP A 109 6.31 -18.59 12.12
N GLY A 110 6.66 -17.87 11.08
CA GLY A 110 6.03 -16.59 10.81
C GLY A 110 5.52 -16.48 9.38
N THR A 111 5.52 -15.27 8.88
CA THR A 111 4.97 -14.96 7.57
C THR A 111 5.90 -14.02 6.83
N ARG A 112 6.12 -14.31 5.56
CA ARG A 112 6.81 -13.37 4.68
C ARG A 112 5.77 -12.47 4.04
N VAL A 113 5.88 -11.18 4.31
CA VAL A 113 5.00 -10.17 3.74
C VAL A 113 5.71 -9.51 2.58
N THR A 114 5.10 -9.50 1.42
CA THR A 114 5.63 -8.80 0.25
C THR A 114 4.64 -7.74 -0.18
N TRP A 115 5.14 -6.53 -0.36
CA TRP A 115 4.35 -5.37 -0.77
C TRP A 115 4.87 -4.92 -2.14
N THR A 116 4.03 -5.01 -3.16
CA THR A 116 4.40 -4.70 -4.54
C THR A 116 3.47 -3.63 -5.08
N MET A 117 4.03 -2.65 -5.77
CA MET A 117 3.24 -1.64 -6.47
C MET A 117 3.72 -1.59 -7.91
N ALA A 118 2.79 -1.65 -8.85
CA ALA A 118 3.10 -1.61 -10.27
C ALA A 118 2.12 -0.69 -10.99
N GLY A 119 2.63 0.06 -11.96
CA GLY A 119 1.78 0.96 -12.72
C GLY A 119 2.49 1.48 -13.95
N PRO A 120 1.77 2.23 -14.78
CA PRO A 120 2.37 2.81 -15.98
C PRO A 120 3.26 4.00 -15.62
N ARG A 121 4.31 4.20 -16.40
CA ARG A 121 5.12 5.41 -16.32
C ARG A 121 4.38 6.49 -17.07
N THR A 122 3.71 7.35 -16.33
CA THR A 122 2.97 8.45 -16.95
C THR A 122 3.91 9.52 -17.46
N LEU A 123 3.40 10.35 -18.36
CA LEU A 123 4.19 11.46 -18.88
C LEU A 123 4.65 12.40 -17.75
N GLY A 124 3.81 12.62 -16.77
CA GLY A 124 4.19 13.46 -15.63
C GLY A 124 5.38 12.90 -14.87
N LEU A 125 5.41 11.57 -14.65
CA LEU A 125 6.53 10.93 -13.98
C LEU A 125 7.80 11.05 -14.81
N LYS A 126 7.69 10.86 -16.13
CA LYS A 126 8.85 10.95 -17.03
C LYS A 126 9.43 12.36 -17.05
N ILE A 127 8.56 13.36 -17.15
CA ILE A 127 8.99 14.74 -17.18
C ILE A 127 9.70 15.14 -15.91
N MET A 128 9.16 14.72 -14.77
CA MET A 128 9.76 15.05 -13.48
C MET A 128 11.01 14.24 -13.19
N GLY A 129 11.31 13.23 -14.01
CA GLY A 129 12.50 12.42 -13.82
C GLY A 129 12.46 11.52 -12.60
N ILE A 130 11.31 11.37 -11.98
CA ILE A 130 11.22 10.59 -10.74
C ILE A 130 11.05 9.10 -10.97
N PHE A 131 10.76 8.69 -12.20
CA PHE A 131 10.54 7.26 -12.46
C PHE A 131 11.79 6.43 -12.21
N THR A 132 12.99 7.01 -12.39
CA THR A 132 14.22 6.29 -12.13
C THR A 132 14.51 6.15 -10.64
N SER A 133 13.90 7.01 -9.82
CA SER A 133 14.08 6.97 -8.36
C SER A 133 12.84 6.51 -7.63
N MET A 134 11.82 6.05 -8.34
CA MET A 134 10.60 5.53 -7.71
C MET A 134 10.91 4.42 -6.72
N ASP A 135 11.78 3.50 -7.12
CA ASP A 135 12.14 2.40 -6.22
C ASP A 135 12.77 2.90 -4.94
N LYS A 136 13.59 3.93 -5.00
CA LYS A 136 14.22 4.47 -3.81
C LYS A 136 13.24 5.22 -2.94
N LEU A 137 12.42 6.09 -3.53
CA LEU A 137 11.48 6.90 -2.76
C LEU A 137 10.36 6.08 -2.17
N VAL A 138 9.65 5.35 -3.02
CA VAL A 138 8.50 4.56 -2.58
C VAL A 138 8.97 3.35 -1.80
N GLY A 139 10.11 2.76 -2.21
CA GLY A 139 10.65 1.61 -1.49
C GLY A 139 11.00 1.93 -0.04
N LYS A 140 11.54 3.11 0.24
CA LYS A 140 11.80 3.52 1.62
C LYS A 140 10.52 3.61 2.42
N ASP A 141 9.46 4.13 1.81
CA ASP A 141 8.17 4.20 2.47
C ASP A 141 7.64 2.80 2.75
N PHE A 142 7.79 1.89 1.78
CA PHE A 142 7.36 0.51 1.96
C PHE A 142 8.13 -0.15 3.10
N GLU A 143 9.43 0.08 3.18
CA GLU A 143 10.25 -0.48 4.26
C GLU A 143 9.77 0.02 5.62
N LYS A 144 9.47 1.32 5.70
CA LYS A 144 8.96 1.92 6.93
C LYS A 144 7.59 1.35 7.30
N GLY A 145 6.71 1.22 6.31
CA GLY A 145 5.37 0.66 6.53
C GLY A 145 5.44 -0.80 6.94
N LEU A 146 6.29 -1.59 6.30
CA LEU A 146 6.46 -2.99 6.65
C LEU A 146 7.03 -3.15 8.06
N ALA A 147 7.96 -2.27 8.46
CA ALA A 147 8.49 -2.31 9.82
C ALA A 147 7.40 -2.02 10.85
N ARG A 148 6.53 -1.06 10.57
CA ARG A 148 5.41 -0.75 11.45
C ARG A 148 4.39 -1.89 11.48
N LEU A 149 4.09 -2.45 10.32
CA LEU A 149 3.16 -3.59 10.22
C LEU A 149 3.68 -4.77 11.02
N LYS A 150 5.00 -5.02 10.93
CA LYS A 150 5.64 -6.08 11.72
C LYS A 150 5.42 -5.84 13.20
N THR A 151 5.66 -4.62 13.66
CA THR A 151 5.49 -4.28 15.07
C THR A 151 4.04 -4.50 15.52
N VAL A 152 3.09 -4.01 14.73
CA VAL A 152 1.67 -4.13 15.07
C VAL A 152 1.24 -5.60 15.11
N ALA A 153 1.64 -6.37 14.11
CA ALA A 153 1.22 -7.77 14.01
C ALA A 153 1.87 -8.64 15.11
N GLU A 154 3.13 -8.36 15.44
CA GLU A 154 3.81 -9.14 16.47
C GLU A 154 3.33 -8.82 17.86
N GLN A 155 2.84 -7.62 18.09
CA GLN A 155 2.30 -7.23 19.38
C GLN A 155 0.83 -7.61 19.55
N GLY A 156 0.11 -7.72 18.44
CA GLY A 156 -1.30 -8.00 18.51
C GLY A 156 -1.59 -9.47 18.71
N SER A 157 -1.86 -9.88 19.87
CA SER A 157 -2.15 -11.28 20.15
C SER A 157 -3.49 -11.43 20.85
#